data_8a6fdb221d4b945cca07a911a38ec9a2
#
_entry.id   8a6fdb221d4b945cca07a911a38ec9a2
#
_cell.length_a   1.000
_cell.length_b   1.000
_cell.length_c   1.000
_cell.angle_alpha   90.00
_cell.angle_beta   90.00
_cell.angle_gamma   90.00
#
_symmetry.space_group_name_H-M   'P 1'
#
loop_
_entity.id
_entity.type
_entity.pdbx_description
1 polymer ?
#
loop_
_entity_poly.entity_id
_entity_poly.type
_entity_poly.pdbx_seq_one_letter_code
_entity_poly.pdbx_strand_id
1 'polypeptide(L)'
;MSKVIEARGLVRRYPADGSPIRAVDDVDLVVEAGEAVSVMGPSGCGKSTLLHLVGGLERPDAGELSLAGTRVDGLSETQWAVFRRRNVGFVFQAFHLVDELTAVENVELPTLLVGGSRRDARRRAMALLERLGVAEQAGHLPHQLSGGERQRVAVARALVNEPLVVLADEPTGNLDSRATGDILRLFGELRQARQTLLIVTHDARVASTADRLLTMRDGAIVAQTRLGEGTSVAGLLAGLADLGGER
;
A
#
# COMPACT_ATOMS: atom_id res chain seq x y z
N MET A 1 15.42 7.22 13.99
CA MET A 1 14.62 6.06 13.53
C MET A 1 15.18 5.58 12.20
N SER A 2 15.12 4.28 11.87
CA SER A 2 15.65 3.76 10.60
C SER A 2 14.65 4.06 9.48
N LYS A 3 15.15 4.52 8.33
CA LYS A 3 14.33 4.75 7.13
C LYS A 3 14.00 3.43 6.46
N VAL A 4 12.72 3.20 6.16
CA VAL A 4 12.26 2.02 5.39
C VAL A 4 12.13 2.38 3.91
N ILE A 5 11.60 3.55 3.59
CA ILE A 5 11.57 4.07 2.22
C ILE A 5 12.40 5.34 2.18
N GLU A 6 13.32 5.44 1.24
CA GLU A 6 14.04 6.66 0.91
C GLU A 6 14.07 6.80 -0.62
N ALA A 7 13.34 7.79 -1.12
CA ALA A 7 13.28 8.16 -2.52
C ALA A 7 13.78 9.59 -2.68
N ARG A 8 14.55 9.86 -3.74
CA ARG A 8 15.09 11.16 -4.08
C ARG A 8 14.94 11.44 -5.56
N GLY A 9 14.29 12.53 -5.88
CA GLY A 9 14.12 13.00 -7.24
C GLY A 9 13.44 12.00 -8.16
N LEU A 10 12.46 11.20 -7.64
CA LEU A 10 11.80 10.19 -8.46
C LEU A 10 11.01 10.85 -9.58
N VAL A 11 11.22 10.32 -10.80
CA VAL A 11 10.51 10.76 -12.01
C VAL A 11 9.92 9.54 -12.71
N ARG A 12 8.66 9.66 -13.14
CA ARG A 12 8.01 8.71 -14.02
C ARG A 12 7.18 9.43 -15.08
N ARG A 13 7.41 9.09 -16.35
CA ARG A 13 6.74 9.67 -17.50
C ARG A 13 6.04 8.59 -18.31
N TYR A 14 4.88 8.90 -18.83
CA TYR A 14 4.17 8.03 -19.77
C TYR A 14 4.06 8.73 -21.13
N PRO A 15 4.20 7.97 -22.21
CA PRO A 15 3.97 8.52 -23.57
C PRO A 15 2.52 9.06 -23.66
N ALA A 16 2.36 10.21 -24.30
CA ALA A 16 1.06 10.77 -24.66
C ALA A 16 1.15 11.47 -26.03
N ASP A 17 0.02 11.66 -26.69
CA ASP A 17 -0.06 12.45 -27.91
C ASP A 17 0.30 13.90 -27.56
N GLY A 18 1.49 14.33 -27.94
CA GLY A 18 2.08 15.63 -27.60
C GLY A 18 3.23 15.52 -26.60
N SER A 19 3.12 16.16 -25.43
CA SER A 19 4.16 16.10 -24.38
C SER A 19 3.91 14.91 -23.46
N PRO A 20 4.98 14.18 -23.03
CA PRO A 20 4.85 13.09 -22.07
C PRO A 20 4.19 13.54 -20.77
N ILE A 21 3.26 12.73 -20.25
CA ILE A 21 2.64 12.95 -18.95
C ILE A 21 3.64 12.62 -17.86
N ARG A 22 3.97 13.57 -17.00
CA ARG A 22 4.78 13.36 -15.80
C ARG A 22 3.89 12.89 -14.67
N ALA A 23 3.71 11.59 -14.53
CA ALA A 23 2.88 11.01 -13.47
C ALA A 23 3.55 11.11 -12.08
N VAL A 24 4.89 11.07 -12.03
CA VAL A 24 5.70 11.41 -10.85
C VAL A 24 6.80 12.36 -11.34
N ASP A 25 6.95 13.51 -10.71
CA ASP A 25 7.85 14.57 -11.13
C ASP A 25 8.64 15.11 -9.94
N ASP A 26 9.92 14.72 -9.86
CA ASP A 26 10.91 15.14 -8.86
C ASP A 26 10.45 14.90 -7.41
N VAL A 27 9.96 13.68 -7.13
CA VAL A 27 9.42 13.35 -5.80
C VAL A 27 10.49 12.86 -4.86
N ASP A 28 10.63 13.56 -3.73
CA ASP A 28 11.36 13.12 -2.54
C ASP A 28 10.38 12.52 -1.51
N LEU A 29 10.69 11.32 -1.03
CA LEU A 29 9.88 10.63 -0.03
C LEU A 29 10.76 9.89 0.98
N VAL A 30 10.51 10.12 2.27
CA VAL A 30 11.10 9.33 3.35
C VAL A 30 9.97 8.77 4.21
N VAL A 31 10.00 7.46 4.48
CA VAL A 31 9.11 6.79 5.45
C VAL A 31 9.96 6.05 6.47
N GLU A 32 9.72 6.31 7.74
CA GLU A 32 10.45 5.69 8.85
C GLU A 32 9.87 4.32 9.21
N ALA A 33 10.68 3.48 9.87
CA ALA A 33 10.22 2.17 10.35
C ALA A 33 9.07 2.34 11.36
N GLY A 34 7.98 1.63 11.14
CA GLY A 34 6.78 1.69 11.96
C GLY A 34 5.94 2.96 11.77
N GLU A 35 6.24 3.77 10.74
CA GLU A 35 5.42 4.93 10.38
C GLU A 35 4.33 4.53 9.40
N ALA A 36 3.11 5.02 9.61
CA ALA A 36 2.03 4.97 8.66
C ALA A 36 1.92 6.31 7.92
N VAL A 37 2.08 6.29 6.60
CA VAL A 37 1.99 7.48 5.74
C VAL A 37 0.85 7.29 4.75
N SER A 38 -0.04 8.27 4.66
CA SER A 38 -1.06 8.34 3.61
C SER A 38 -0.69 9.38 2.56
N VAL A 39 -0.97 9.08 1.29
CA VAL A 39 -0.84 9.99 0.16
C VAL A 39 -2.24 10.27 -0.38
N MET A 40 -2.66 11.52 -0.34
CA MET A 40 -3.93 11.98 -0.91
C MET A 40 -3.71 12.93 -2.08
N GLY A 41 -4.73 13.07 -2.92
CA GLY A 41 -4.75 13.99 -4.04
C GLY A 41 -5.84 13.63 -5.04
N PRO A 42 -6.10 14.49 -6.04
CA PRO A 42 -7.11 14.23 -7.06
C PRO A 42 -6.82 12.96 -7.87
N SER A 43 -7.85 12.44 -8.56
CA SER A 43 -7.65 11.33 -9.49
C SER A 43 -6.66 11.69 -10.57
N GLY A 44 -5.76 10.77 -10.94
CA GLY A 44 -4.75 11.00 -11.99
C GLY A 44 -3.52 11.80 -11.56
N CYS A 45 -3.40 12.27 -10.30
CA CYS A 45 -2.24 13.06 -9.87
C CYS A 45 -0.96 12.25 -9.63
N GLY A 46 -0.95 10.92 -9.88
CA GLY A 46 0.27 10.08 -9.80
C GLY A 46 0.41 9.21 -8.55
N LYS A 47 -0.56 9.17 -7.63
CA LYS A 47 -0.49 8.41 -6.35
C LYS A 47 -0.18 6.91 -6.54
N SER A 48 -0.97 6.22 -7.36
CA SER A 48 -0.75 4.79 -7.62
C SER A 48 0.59 4.55 -8.35
N THR A 49 0.98 5.46 -9.25
CA THR A 49 2.29 5.41 -9.91
C THR A 49 3.42 5.51 -8.87
N LEU A 50 3.35 6.46 -7.93
CA LEU A 50 4.34 6.58 -6.86
C LEU A 50 4.42 5.29 -6.02
N LEU A 51 3.26 4.73 -5.65
CA LEU A 51 3.19 3.47 -4.91
C LEU A 51 3.78 2.29 -5.70
N HIS A 52 3.52 2.22 -7.02
CA HIS A 52 4.07 1.20 -7.91
C HIS A 52 5.58 1.32 -8.08
N LEU A 53 6.12 2.54 -8.16
CA LEU A 53 7.57 2.78 -8.17
C LEU A 53 8.21 2.28 -6.88
N VAL A 54 7.66 2.68 -5.71
CA VAL A 54 8.16 2.25 -4.40
C VAL A 54 8.13 0.73 -4.25
N GLY A 55 7.09 0.09 -4.77
CA GLY A 55 6.93 -1.37 -4.72
C GLY A 55 7.64 -2.14 -5.82
N GLY A 56 8.30 -1.46 -6.77
CA GLY A 56 9.00 -2.08 -7.88
C GLY A 56 8.08 -2.81 -8.86
N LEU A 57 6.83 -2.39 -8.98
CA LEU A 57 5.92 -2.81 -10.06
C LEU A 57 6.18 -2.01 -11.33
N GLU A 58 6.73 -0.81 -11.16
CA GLU A 58 7.22 0.05 -12.23
C GLU A 58 8.64 0.52 -11.93
N ARG A 59 9.36 0.96 -12.96
CA ARG A 59 10.70 1.53 -12.84
C ARG A 59 10.65 3.04 -12.95
N PRO A 60 11.40 3.77 -12.13
CA PRO A 60 11.55 5.20 -12.32
C PRO A 60 12.36 5.48 -13.61
N ASP A 61 12.05 6.58 -14.29
CA ASP A 61 12.84 7.09 -15.41
C ASP A 61 14.08 7.86 -14.93
N ALA A 62 14.02 8.41 -13.71
CA ALA A 62 15.13 9.06 -13.03
C ALA A 62 14.89 9.06 -11.50
N GLY A 63 15.93 9.41 -10.74
CA GLY A 63 15.94 9.44 -9.29
C GLY A 63 16.50 8.18 -8.67
N GLU A 64 16.53 8.17 -7.34
CA GLU A 64 17.07 7.07 -6.54
C GLU A 64 16.01 6.54 -5.59
N LEU A 65 15.99 5.22 -5.41
CA LEU A 65 15.08 4.56 -4.47
C LEU A 65 15.83 3.51 -3.65
N SER A 66 15.68 3.61 -2.33
CA SER A 66 16.20 2.62 -1.39
C SER A 66 15.09 2.12 -0.47
N LEU A 67 15.08 0.82 -0.18
CA LEU A 67 14.19 0.19 0.81
C LEU A 67 15.05 -0.45 1.90
N ALA A 68 14.83 -0.01 3.14
CA ALA A 68 15.61 -0.43 4.33
C ALA A 68 17.13 -0.41 4.08
N GLY A 69 17.63 0.66 3.46
CA GLY A 69 19.04 0.86 3.14
C GLY A 69 19.54 0.09 1.91
N THR A 70 18.72 -0.76 1.29
CA THR A 70 19.08 -1.43 0.03
C THR A 70 18.64 -0.59 -1.15
N ARG A 71 19.58 -0.18 -2.02
CA ARG A 71 19.27 0.52 -3.26
C ARG A 71 18.56 -0.42 -4.23
N VAL A 72 17.38 -0.04 -4.69
CA VAL A 72 16.49 -0.93 -5.48
C VAL A 72 16.20 -0.43 -6.90
N ASP A 73 16.41 0.85 -7.20
CA ASP A 73 16.18 1.45 -8.53
C ASP A 73 17.02 0.81 -9.64
N GLY A 74 18.21 0.29 -9.31
CA GLY A 74 19.09 -0.40 -10.26
C GLY A 74 18.88 -1.91 -10.37
N LEU A 75 17.95 -2.51 -9.62
CA LEU A 75 17.71 -3.96 -9.66
C LEU A 75 17.09 -4.40 -10.98
N SER A 76 17.52 -5.57 -11.49
CA SER A 76 16.82 -6.24 -12.59
C SER A 76 15.43 -6.69 -12.14
N GLU A 77 14.53 -7.00 -13.10
CA GLU A 77 13.18 -7.48 -12.76
C GLU A 77 13.20 -8.74 -11.89
N THR A 78 14.11 -9.68 -12.19
CA THR A 78 14.28 -10.89 -11.38
C THR A 78 14.74 -10.58 -9.96
N GLN A 79 15.70 -9.66 -9.79
CA GLN A 79 16.18 -9.24 -8.47
C GLN A 79 15.08 -8.51 -7.70
N TRP A 80 14.31 -7.62 -8.37
CA TRP A 80 13.14 -6.97 -7.79
C TRP A 80 12.08 -7.98 -7.34
N ALA A 81 11.75 -8.96 -8.17
CA ALA A 81 10.79 -10.01 -7.83
C ALA A 81 11.23 -10.82 -6.59
N VAL A 82 12.53 -11.10 -6.46
CA VAL A 82 13.10 -11.76 -5.26
C VAL A 82 13.04 -10.86 -4.04
N PHE A 83 13.37 -9.57 -4.17
CA PHE A 83 13.32 -8.60 -3.08
C PHE A 83 11.87 -8.37 -2.62
N ARG A 84 10.96 -8.11 -3.56
CA ARG A 84 9.55 -7.78 -3.31
C ARG A 84 8.82 -8.85 -2.52
N ARG A 85 8.94 -10.13 -2.93
CA ARG A 85 8.23 -11.25 -2.26
C ARG A 85 8.60 -11.45 -0.79
N ARG A 86 9.74 -10.89 -0.35
CA ARG A 86 10.20 -10.98 1.04
C ARG A 86 9.92 -9.72 1.86
N ASN A 87 9.95 -8.56 1.20
CA ASN A 87 10.07 -7.28 1.89
C ASN A 87 8.87 -6.35 1.71
N VAL A 88 8.03 -6.62 0.70
CA VAL A 88 6.92 -5.73 0.35
C VAL A 88 5.61 -6.50 0.32
N GLY A 89 4.63 -6.04 1.09
CA GLY A 89 3.25 -6.50 1.01
C GLY A 89 2.41 -5.53 0.17
N PHE A 90 1.55 -6.05 -0.71
CA PHE A 90 0.64 -5.24 -1.50
C PHE A 90 -0.82 -5.52 -1.15
N VAL A 91 -1.59 -4.43 -1.00
CA VAL A 91 -3.05 -4.44 -0.86
C VAL A 91 -3.61 -3.55 -1.97
N PHE A 92 -4.42 -4.10 -2.85
CA PHE A 92 -5.00 -3.39 -4.00
C PHE A 92 -6.50 -3.18 -3.85
N GLN A 93 -7.02 -2.18 -4.53
CA GLN A 93 -8.45 -1.90 -4.63
C GLN A 93 -9.25 -3.09 -5.21
N ALA A 94 -8.72 -3.76 -6.22
CA ALA A 94 -9.33 -4.91 -6.88
C ALA A 94 -8.97 -6.27 -6.23
N PHE A 95 -8.41 -6.26 -5.01
CA PHE A 95 -7.97 -7.41 -4.23
C PHE A 95 -6.85 -8.23 -4.88
N HIS A 96 -6.89 -8.48 -6.17
CA HIS A 96 -5.96 -9.28 -6.97
C HIS A 96 -5.67 -10.66 -6.35
N LEU A 97 -6.72 -11.31 -5.86
CA LEU A 97 -6.65 -12.72 -5.46
C LEU A 97 -6.59 -13.59 -6.73
N VAL A 98 -5.89 -14.70 -6.63
CA VAL A 98 -5.87 -15.74 -7.69
C VAL A 98 -7.17 -16.51 -7.61
N ASP A 99 -7.99 -16.45 -8.65
CA ASP A 99 -9.37 -16.95 -8.63
C ASP A 99 -9.48 -18.48 -8.48
N GLU A 100 -8.46 -19.22 -8.91
CA GLU A 100 -8.36 -20.67 -8.83
C GLU A 100 -7.82 -21.19 -7.49
N LEU A 101 -7.37 -20.29 -6.61
CA LEU A 101 -6.87 -20.61 -5.29
C LEU A 101 -7.88 -20.23 -4.21
N THR A 102 -8.03 -21.07 -3.22
CA THR A 102 -8.82 -20.76 -2.02
C THR A 102 -8.22 -19.58 -1.24
N ALA A 103 -8.98 -19.03 -0.30
CA ALA A 103 -8.52 -17.92 0.54
C ALA A 103 -7.19 -18.24 1.23
N VAL A 104 -7.06 -19.41 1.83
CA VAL A 104 -5.83 -19.80 2.50
C VAL A 104 -4.68 -20.02 1.53
N GLU A 105 -4.90 -20.62 0.35
CA GLU A 105 -3.87 -20.81 -0.67
C GLU A 105 -3.37 -19.48 -1.24
N ASN A 106 -4.25 -18.49 -1.40
CA ASN A 106 -3.84 -17.13 -1.74
C ASN A 106 -2.86 -16.53 -0.71
N VAL A 107 -3.10 -16.79 0.58
CA VAL A 107 -2.22 -16.31 1.66
C VAL A 107 -0.94 -17.14 1.79
N GLU A 108 -0.97 -18.44 1.49
CA GLU A 108 0.21 -19.32 1.48
C GLU A 108 1.22 -18.96 0.38
N LEU A 109 0.71 -18.51 -0.77
CA LEU A 109 1.50 -18.33 -1.99
C LEU A 109 2.79 -17.54 -1.81
N PRO A 110 2.83 -16.35 -1.16
CA PRO A 110 4.09 -15.62 -0.97
C PRO A 110 5.12 -16.39 -0.16
N THR A 111 4.70 -17.18 0.86
CA THR A 111 5.61 -17.98 1.67
C THR A 111 6.23 -19.13 0.85
N LEU A 112 5.45 -19.78 0.00
CA LEU A 112 5.94 -20.81 -0.91
C LEU A 112 6.93 -20.23 -1.94
N LEU A 113 6.65 -19.04 -2.46
CA LEU A 113 7.52 -18.35 -3.43
C LEU A 113 8.89 -17.94 -2.86
N VAL A 114 9.03 -17.80 -1.54
CA VAL A 114 10.33 -17.55 -0.89
C VAL A 114 11.04 -18.84 -0.47
N GLY A 115 10.49 -20.00 -0.79
CA GLY A 115 11.06 -21.31 -0.48
C GLY A 115 10.63 -21.89 0.88
N GLY A 116 9.58 -21.34 1.48
CA GLY A 116 8.98 -21.89 2.69
C GLY A 116 8.34 -23.26 2.48
N SER A 117 8.32 -24.09 3.52
CA SER A 117 7.63 -25.38 3.47
C SER A 117 6.10 -25.19 3.41
N ARG A 118 5.37 -26.13 2.76
CA ARG A 118 3.90 -26.13 2.75
C ARG A 118 3.30 -26.09 4.16
N ARG A 119 3.90 -26.80 5.10
CA ARG A 119 3.45 -26.83 6.51
C ARG A 119 3.58 -25.46 7.17
N ASP A 120 4.71 -24.77 6.96
CA ASP A 120 4.93 -23.44 7.50
C ASP A 120 4.02 -22.40 6.85
N ALA A 121 3.90 -22.42 5.52
CA ALA A 121 3.00 -21.56 4.76
C ALA A 121 1.55 -21.68 5.27
N ARG A 122 1.05 -22.92 5.41
CA ARG A 122 -0.29 -23.18 5.93
C ARG A 122 -0.49 -22.66 7.35
N ARG A 123 0.48 -22.91 8.23
CA ARG A 123 0.42 -22.45 9.62
C ARG A 123 0.34 -20.92 9.70
N ARG A 124 1.22 -20.21 8.97
CA ARG A 124 1.24 -18.73 8.95
C ARG A 124 -0.05 -18.17 8.34
N ALA A 125 -0.49 -18.73 7.22
CA ALA A 125 -1.72 -18.31 6.55
C ALA A 125 -2.94 -18.45 7.47
N MET A 126 -3.13 -19.61 8.10
CA MET A 126 -4.25 -19.82 9.01
C MET A 126 -4.23 -18.89 10.22
N ALA A 127 -3.06 -18.66 10.83
CA ALA A 127 -2.93 -17.72 11.95
C ALA A 127 -3.31 -16.28 11.56
N LEU A 128 -2.96 -15.85 10.34
CA LEU A 128 -3.37 -14.53 9.84
C LEU A 128 -4.87 -14.47 9.50
N LEU A 129 -5.43 -15.49 8.86
CA LEU A 129 -6.87 -15.56 8.58
C LEU A 129 -7.70 -15.53 9.86
N GLU A 130 -7.24 -16.24 10.92
CA GLU A 130 -7.87 -16.21 12.23
C GLU A 130 -7.79 -14.80 12.86
N ARG A 131 -6.59 -14.20 12.89
CA ARG A 131 -6.39 -12.85 13.40
C ARG A 131 -7.25 -11.82 12.67
N LEU A 132 -7.48 -11.99 11.37
CA LEU A 132 -8.27 -11.09 10.54
C LEU A 132 -9.76 -11.46 10.45
N GLY A 133 -10.21 -12.47 11.21
CA GLY A 133 -11.61 -12.86 11.32
C GLY A 133 -12.21 -13.46 10.05
N VAL A 134 -11.38 -14.20 9.25
CA VAL A 134 -11.80 -14.87 8.01
C VAL A 134 -11.32 -16.32 7.93
N ALA A 135 -11.06 -16.96 9.09
CA ALA A 135 -10.60 -18.35 9.15
C ALA A 135 -11.68 -19.35 8.66
N GLU A 136 -12.95 -19.08 8.91
CA GLU A 136 -14.07 -19.93 8.46
C GLU A 136 -14.16 -19.97 6.91
N GLN A 137 -13.70 -18.90 6.24
CA GLN A 137 -13.68 -18.77 4.79
C GLN A 137 -12.41 -19.35 4.14
N ALA A 138 -11.49 -19.95 4.93
CA ALA A 138 -10.18 -20.40 4.45
C ALA A 138 -10.26 -21.33 3.21
N GLY A 139 -11.29 -22.16 3.13
CA GLY A 139 -11.53 -23.07 2.00
C GLY A 139 -12.32 -22.49 0.82
N HIS A 140 -12.81 -21.24 0.92
CA HIS A 140 -13.61 -20.62 -0.12
C HIS A 140 -12.74 -20.03 -1.23
N LEU A 141 -13.23 -20.10 -2.47
CA LEU A 141 -12.66 -19.40 -3.62
C LEU A 141 -13.03 -17.91 -3.60
N PRO A 142 -12.26 -17.01 -4.24
CA PRO A 142 -12.51 -15.58 -4.21
C PRO A 142 -13.93 -15.15 -4.58
N HIS A 143 -14.56 -15.80 -5.55
CA HIS A 143 -15.94 -15.50 -5.97
C HIS A 143 -17.01 -15.87 -4.93
N GLN A 144 -16.68 -16.71 -3.94
CA GLN A 144 -17.56 -17.09 -2.84
C GLN A 144 -17.46 -16.14 -1.64
N LEU A 145 -16.51 -15.20 -1.66
CA LEU A 145 -16.24 -14.24 -0.60
C LEU A 145 -16.95 -12.92 -0.86
N SER A 146 -17.42 -12.27 0.19
CA SER A 146 -17.82 -10.85 0.15
C SER A 146 -16.64 -9.93 -0.15
N GLY A 147 -16.89 -8.67 -0.54
CA GLY A 147 -15.84 -7.69 -0.78
C GLY A 147 -14.92 -7.48 0.43
N GLY A 148 -15.51 -7.38 1.63
CA GLY A 148 -14.75 -7.22 2.87
C GLY A 148 -13.91 -8.44 3.23
N GLU A 149 -14.41 -9.66 3.01
CA GLU A 149 -13.64 -10.90 3.21
C GLU A 149 -12.48 -10.99 2.22
N ARG A 150 -12.72 -10.71 0.93
CA ARG A 150 -11.66 -10.65 -0.09
C ARG A 150 -10.56 -9.68 0.30
N GLN A 151 -10.91 -8.50 0.81
CA GLN A 151 -9.93 -7.52 1.23
C GLN A 151 -9.13 -7.99 2.45
N ARG A 152 -9.78 -8.61 3.45
CA ARG A 152 -9.07 -9.17 4.60
C ARG A 152 -8.12 -10.31 4.18
N VAL A 153 -8.51 -11.16 3.24
CA VAL A 153 -7.62 -12.18 2.65
C VAL A 153 -6.44 -11.52 1.91
N ALA A 154 -6.67 -10.44 1.15
CA ALA A 154 -5.61 -9.71 0.47
C ALA A 154 -4.63 -9.05 1.47
N VAL A 155 -5.12 -8.51 2.59
CA VAL A 155 -4.28 -8.00 3.68
C VAL A 155 -3.50 -9.13 4.35
N ALA A 156 -4.13 -10.30 4.63
CA ALA A 156 -3.42 -11.46 5.17
C ALA A 156 -2.28 -11.90 4.25
N ARG A 157 -2.53 -11.97 2.94
CA ARG A 157 -1.51 -12.28 1.92
C ARG A 157 -0.35 -11.27 1.95
N ALA A 158 -0.66 -9.99 2.10
CA ALA A 158 0.36 -8.95 2.17
C ALA A 158 1.27 -9.08 3.39
N LEU A 159 0.73 -9.58 4.51
CA LEU A 159 1.43 -9.67 5.81
C LEU A 159 2.18 -10.99 6.04
N VAL A 160 1.90 -12.06 5.28
CA VAL A 160 2.32 -13.44 5.62
C VAL A 160 3.83 -13.64 5.72
N ASN A 161 4.63 -12.85 5.02
CA ASN A 161 6.09 -12.87 5.07
C ASN A 161 6.68 -11.78 5.98
N GLU A 162 5.88 -11.13 6.84
CA GLU A 162 6.34 -10.06 7.75
C GLU A 162 7.10 -8.96 6.99
N PRO A 163 6.47 -8.29 6.01
CA PRO A 163 7.15 -7.37 5.11
C PRO A 163 7.68 -6.14 5.85
N LEU A 164 8.75 -5.53 5.32
CA LEU A 164 9.29 -4.26 5.80
C LEU A 164 8.27 -3.12 5.65
N VAL A 165 7.46 -3.17 4.60
CA VAL A 165 6.41 -2.19 4.31
C VAL A 165 5.20 -2.84 3.65
N VAL A 166 4.02 -2.37 4.01
CA VAL A 166 2.77 -2.66 3.30
C VAL A 166 2.39 -1.44 2.47
N LEU A 167 2.21 -1.66 1.18
CA LEU A 167 1.78 -0.68 0.20
C LEU A 167 0.30 -0.93 -0.12
N ALA A 168 -0.55 0.06 0.12
CA ALA A 168 -1.99 -0.07 -0.08
C ALA A 168 -2.49 0.95 -1.11
N ASP A 169 -3.07 0.45 -2.21
CA ASP A 169 -3.66 1.26 -3.27
C ASP A 169 -5.18 1.23 -3.15
N GLU A 170 -5.78 2.35 -2.74
CA GLU A 170 -7.22 2.53 -2.56
C GLU A 170 -7.90 1.35 -1.81
N PRO A 171 -7.43 0.97 -0.61
CA PRO A 171 -7.77 -0.30 0.03
C PRO A 171 -9.25 -0.47 0.41
N THR A 172 -10.05 0.60 0.28
CA THR A 172 -11.50 0.58 0.57
C THR A 172 -12.37 0.93 -0.64
N GLY A 173 -11.77 1.18 -1.80
CA GLY A 173 -12.48 1.73 -2.97
C GLY A 173 -13.60 0.85 -3.55
N ASN A 174 -13.56 -0.48 -3.31
CA ASN A 174 -14.56 -1.43 -3.79
C ASN A 174 -15.40 -2.05 -2.64
N LEU A 175 -15.46 -1.38 -1.48
CA LEU A 175 -16.13 -1.88 -0.29
C LEU A 175 -17.38 -1.07 0.06
N ASP A 176 -18.37 -1.74 0.64
CA ASP A 176 -19.49 -1.06 1.29
C ASP A 176 -19.04 -0.35 2.59
N SER A 177 -19.93 0.46 3.17
CA SER A 177 -19.61 1.28 4.34
C SER A 177 -19.23 0.43 5.58
N ARG A 178 -19.82 -0.76 5.76
CA ARG A 178 -19.53 -1.66 6.88
C ARG A 178 -18.13 -2.27 6.72
N ALA A 179 -17.86 -2.87 5.57
CA ALA A 179 -16.55 -3.44 5.26
C ALA A 179 -15.45 -2.37 5.27
N THR A 180 -15.73 -1.15 4.80
CA THR A 180 -14.83 0.00 4.93
C THR A 180 -14.46 0.24 6.40
N GLY A 181 -15.44 0.29 7.31
CA GLY A 181 -15.18 0.47 8.75
C GLY A 181 -14.28 -0.62 9.33
N ASP A 182 -14.47 -1.87 8.91
CA ASP A 182 -13.65 -3.00 9.35
C ASP A 182 -12.20 -2.87 8.87
N ILE A 183 -12.00 -2.47 7.62
CA ILE A 183 -10.65 -2.26 7.05
C ILE A 183 -9.96 -1.06 7.70
N LEU A 184 -10.66 0.02 8.00
CA LEU A 184 -10.10 1.16 8.74
C LEU A 184 -9.58 0.74 10.13
N ARG A 185 -10.35 -0.07 10.88
CA ARG A 185 -9.90 -0.62 12.17
C ARG A 185 -8.65 -1.46 12.01
N LEU A 186 -8.64 -2.33 10.99
CA LEU A 186 -7.48 -3.18 10.70
C LEU A 186 -6.21 -2.35 10.39
N PHE A 187 -6.30 -1.31 9.58
CA PHE A 187 -5.15 -0.42 9.33
C PHE A 187 -4.72 0.33 10.61
N GLY A 188 -5.67 0.72 11.46
CA GLY A 188 -5.39 1.27 12.79
C GLY A 188 -4.62 0.28 13.69
N GLU A 189 -5.01 -1.00 13.70
CA GLU A 189 -4.30 -2.06 14.44
C GLU A 189 -2.89 -2.30 13.88
N LEU A 190 -2.71 -2.32 12.56
CA LEU A 190 -1.40 -2.45 11.92
C LEU A 190 -0.48 -1.28 12.29
N ARG A 191 -1.00 -0.05 12.29
CA ARG A 191 -0.28 1.14 12.76
C ARG A 191 0.14 1.01 14.22
N GLN A 192 -0.76 0.60 15.11
CA GLN A 192 -0.45 0.37 16.53
C GLN A 192 0.61 -0.72 16.71
N ALA A 193 0.58 -1.77 15.89
CA ALA A 193 1.59 -2.81 15.84
C ALA A 193 2.92 -2.37 15.19
N ARG A 194 3.05 -1.08 14.84
CA ARG A 194 4.24 -0.49 14.20
C ARG A 194 4.62 -1.12 12.87
N GLN A 195 3.64 -1.64 12.13
CA GLN A 195 3.83 -2.02 10.73
C GLN A 195 4.03 -0.75 9.90
N THR A 196 5.10 -0.68 9.12
CA THR A 196 5.29 0.44 8.18
C THR A 196 4.26 0.36 7.08
N LEU A 197 3.54 1.46 6.84
CA LEU A 197 2.45 1.55 5.85
C LEU A 197 2.68 2.74 4.92
N LEU A 198 2.48 2.53 3.63
CA LEU A 198 2.28 3.61 2.65
C LEU A 198 0.94 3.37 1.96
N ILE A 199 -0.01 4.26 2.20
CA ILE A 199 -1.39 4.13 1.74
C ILE A 199 -1.70 5.24 0.76
N VAL A 200 -2.13 4.93 -0.45
CA VAL A 200 -2.66 5.93 -1.38
C VAL A 200 -4.18 5.84 -1.39
N THR A 201 -4.85 6.99 -1.26
CA THR A 201 -6.30 7.03 -1.18
C THR A 201 -6.86 8.43 -1.50
N HIS A 202 -8.12 8.47 -1.90
CA HIS A 202 -8.91 9.71 -1.95
C HIS A 202 -9.92 9.79 -0.78
N ASP A 203 -10.02 8.74 0.06
CA ASP A 203 -10.91 8.72 1.23
C ASP A 203 -10.19 9.29 2.47
N ALA A 204 -10.66 10.45 2.94
CA ALA A 204 -10.10 11.12 4.11
C ALA A 204 -10.20 10.27 5.40
N ARG A 205 -11.17 9.34 5.49
CA ARG A 205 -11.28 8.40 6.62
C ARG A 205 -10.10 7.44 6.66
N VAL A 206 -9.70 6.92 5.47
CA VAL A 206 -8.50 6.07 5.34
C VAL A 206 -7.26 6.89 5.68
N ALA A 207 -7.13 8.10 5.12
CA ALA A 207 -5.99 8.97 5.37
C ALA A 207 -5.82 9.31 6.85
N SER A 208 -6.91 9.49 7.59
CA SER A 208 -6.88 9.81 9.02
C SER A 208 -6.35 8.68 9.92
N THR A 209 -6.22 7.45 9.40
CA THR A 209 -5.61 6.33 10.15
C THR A 209 -4.08 6.37 10.18
N ALA A 210 -3.45 7.25 9.40
CA ALA A 210 -1.99 7.38 9.32
C ALA A 210 -1.39 8.30 10.39
N ASP A 211 -0.06 8.33 10.50
CA ASP A 211 0.71 9.28 11.34
C ASP A 211 1.00 10.57 10.58
N ARG A 212 1.08 10.48 9.25
CA ARG A 212 1.43 11.59 8.37
C ARG A 212 0.65 11.51 7.06
N LEU A 213 0.20 12.67 6.60
CA LEU A 213 -0.46 12.86 5.32
C LEU A 213 0.47 13.61 4.37
N LEU A 214 0.61 13.09 3.17
CA LEU A 214 1.21 13.76 2.02
C LEU A 214 0.11 14.13 1.04
N THR A 215 0.13 15.36 0.56
CA THR A 215 -0.78 15.80 -0.51
C THR A 215 -0.03 15.82 -1.83
N MET A 216 -0.54 15.07 -2.81
CA MET A 216 0.05 14.97 -4.14
C MET A 216 -0.83 15.68 -5.17
N ARG A 217 -0.19 16.46 -6.05
CA ARG A 217 -0.83 17.19 -7.14
C ARG A 217 0.11 17.22 -8.35
N ASP A 218 -0.43 16.95 -9.54
CA ASP A 218 0.31 17.04 -10.81
C ASP A 218 1.69 16.34 -10.79
N GLY A 219 1.76 15.16 -10.19
CA GLY A 219 2.98 14.36 -10.08
C GLY A 219 3.91 14.72 -8.93
N ALA A 220 3.67 15.81 -8.17
CA ALA A 220 4.54 16.28 -7.10
C ALA A 220 3.88 16.20 -5.72
N ILE A 221 4.68 16.04 -4.65
CA ILE A 221 4.23 16.21 -3.26
C ILE A 221 4.25 17.70 -2.96
N VAL A 222 3.06 18.29 -2.77
CA VAL A 222 2.89 19.74 -2.56
C VAL A 222 2.74 20.14 -1.10
N ALA A 223 2.36 19.20 -0.22
CA ALA A 223 2.22 19.46 1.20
C ALA A 223 2.45 18.18 2.03
N GLN A 224 2.85 18.39 3.28
CA GLN A 224 3.03 17.32 4.26
C GLN A 224 2.51 17.79 5.62
N THR A 225 1.65 16.97 6.24
CA THR A 225 1.03 17.26 7.53
C THR A 225 1.19 16.08 8.48
N ARG A 226 1.68 16.28 9.69
CA ARG A 226 1.64 15.27 10.75
C ARG A 226 0.24 15.22 11.34
N LEU A 227 -0.29 14.00 11.46
CA LEU A 227 -1.61 13.75 12.04
C LEU A 227 -1.43 13.47 13.53
N GLY A 228 -2.05 14.28 14.40
CA GLY A 228 -2.07 14.06 15.84
C GLY A 228 -3.26 13.21 16.28
N GLU A 229 -3.25 12.75 17.53
CA GLU A 229 -4.44 12.17 18.15
C GLU A 229 -5.57 13.20 18.14
N GLY A 230 -6.70 12.88 17.48
CA GLY A 230 -7.85 13.77 17.35
C GLY A 230 -7.90 14.60 16.05
N THR A 231 -7.00 14.36 15.08
CA THR A 231 -7.12 14.97 13.75
C THR A 231 -8.47 14.55 13.12
N SER A 232 -9.39 15.52 12.95
CA SER A 232 -10.71 15.24 12.40
C SER A 232 -10.66 15.10 10.88
N VAL A 233 -11.50 14.22 10.32
CA VAL A 233 -11.70 14.10 8.87
C VAL A 233 -12.09 15.46 8.25
N ALA A 234 -12.89 16.27 8.97
CA ALA A 234 -13.28 17.61 8.53
C ALA A 234 -12.07 18.55 8.42
N GLY A 235 -11.12 18.49 9.36
CA GLY A 235 -9.89 19.28 9.31
C GLY A 235 -8.98 18.88 8.12
N LEU A 236 -8.92 17.58 7.81
CA LEU A 236 -8.18 17.10 6.62
C LEU A 236 -8.80 17.60 5.31
N LEU A 237 -10.14 17.53 5.20
CA LEU A 237 -10.86 18.00 4.02
C LEU A 237 -10.73 19.52 3.84
N ALA A 238 -10.78 20.30 4.93
CA ALA A 238 -10.57 21.76 4.90
C ALA A 238 -9.15 22.11 4.38
N GLY A 239 -8.12 21.46 4.92
CA GLY A 239 -6.74 21.67 4.46
C GLY A 239 -6.49 21.27 3.00
N LEU A 240 -7.20 20.26 2.49
CA LEU A 240 -7.15 19.89 1.06
C LEU A 240 -7.87 20.90 0.17
N ALA A 241 -8.98 21.50 0.65
CA ALA A 241 -9.74 22.52 -0.09
C ALA A 241 -8.95 23.83 -0.24
N ASP A 242 -8.23 24.24 0.80
CA ASP A 242 -7.37 25.44 0.77
C ASP A 242 -6.22 25.32 -0.26
N LEU A 243 -5.67 24.09 -0.42
CA LEU A 243 -4.67 23.80 -1.45
C LEU A 243 -5.25 23.78 -2.88
N GLY A 244 -6.58 23.69 -3.03
CA GLY A 244 -7.30 23.70 -4.30
C GLY A 244 -7.68 25.10 -4.80
N GLY A 245 -7.60 26.14 -3.96
CA GLY A 245 -8.12 27.50 -4.21
C GLY A 245 -7.15 28.47 -4.88
N GLU A 246 -5.88 28.15 -5.02
CA GLU A 246 -4.93 29.01 -5.75
C GLU A 246 -4.82 28.57 -7.23
N ARG A 247 -5.65 29.17 -8.05
CA ARG A 247 -5.50 29.27 -9.51
C ARG A 247 -5.34 30.74 -9.90
#